data_8fec5a2477488384dd6adc2c7e839068
#
_entry.id   8fec5a2477488384dd6adc2c7e839068
#
_cell.length_a   1.000
_cell.length_b   1.000
_cell.length_c   1.000
_cell.angle_alpha   90.00
_cell.angle_beta   90.00
_cell.angle_gamma   90.00
#
_symmetry.space_group_name_H-M   'P 1'
#
loop_
_entity.id
_entity.type
_entity.pdbx_description
1 polymer ?
#
loop_
_entity_poly.entity_id
_entity_poly.type
_entity_poly.pdbx_seq_one_letter_code
_entity_poly.pdbx_strand_id
1 'polypeptide(L)'
;MFKVKCRGQKFAKKGRWCYIMNIMIKFKKDQIYEQLKREILGQTLFPGMRLPNEKILARRLNVGQVTLRSALARLEAEKLVERVRGKGTFVSEPAIRRTFLLILPDGAETLETPSRYIAEGLASAAEKYSVTLERCPASLLMSFSDAECREMICRNMISGIVLETGHSRIAPELIRKVRSFALPTVIPHGLPGDAERSGFLVLRTDERSAFADGLRCLRDYGHRRAAFLRLYLPQEDLQSIRGFSDAEAQSFCREIGLDDDPELFVTAGNSPEELRSAVRKWMHSGNPPTAIMCHSDRIAMKICFMLKELDIRIPEDVSVMGYCNYPGSQLMLPALSTIDIHLHKCGEIALEKLFDSRSWYDPQRVPEEIFTPYELLLRGSTAEILS
;
A
#
# COMPACT_ATOMS: atom_id res chain seq x y z
N MET A 1 86.53 -10.56 -14.34
CA MET A 1 87.06 -10.40 -12.98
C MET A 1 86.42 -9.16 -12.36
N PHE A 2 85.45 -9.34 -11.51
CA PHE A 2 85.08 -8.53 -10.35
C PHE A 2 83.79 -9.05 -9.73
N LYS A 3 83.94 -9.77 -8.62
CA LYS A 3 82.83 -10.16 -7.75
C LYS A 3 82.43 -8.97 -6.90
N VAL A 4 81.17 -8.48 -7.02
CA VAL A 4 80.58 -7.58 -6.04
C VAL A 4 79.53 -8.36 -5.26
N LYS A 5 79.82 -8.53 -3.96
CA LYS A 5 78.89 -9.13 -2.98
C LYS A 5 77.76 -8.17 -2.66
N CYS A 6 76.55 -8.43 -3.09
CA CYS A 6 75.33 -7.76 -2.56
C CYS A 6 74.83 -8.48 -1.30
N ARG A 7 75.33 -8.04 -0.13
CA ARG A 7 74.67 -8.27 1.18
C ARG A 7 73.81 -7.05 1.46
N GLY A 8 72.52 -7.10 1.22
CA GLY A 8 71.65 -5.93 1.53
C GLY A 8 70.18 -6.02 1.09
N GLN A 9 69.78 -7.03 0.32
CA GLN A 9 68.42 -7.08 -0.25
C GLN A 9 67.39 -7.96 0.48
N LYS A 10 67.70 -8.59 1.59
CA LYS A 10 66.74 -9.47 2.31
C LYS A 10 65.80 -8.75 3.27
N PHE A 11 66.11 -7.53 3.71
CA PHE A 11 65.26 -6.77 4.65
C PHE A 11 64.16 -5.93 3.99
N ALA A 12 64.42 -5.42 2.80
CA ALA A 12 63.43 -4.58 2.10
C ALA A 12 62.24 -5.33 1.54
N LYS A 13 62.39 -6.61 1.20
CA LYS A 13 61.26 -7.45 0.73
C LYS A 13 60.27 -7.84 1.86
N LYS A 14 60.74 -8.08 3.08
CA LYS A 14 59.80 -8.39 4.20
C LYS A 14 58.93 -7.22 4.60
N GLY A 15 59.43 -6.00 4.64
CA GLY A 15 58.66 -4.80 4.96
C GLY A 15 57.63 -4.46 3.89
N ARG A 16 57.95 -4.59 2.61
CA ARG A 16 57.02 -4.36 1.50
C ARG A 16 55.92 -5.39 1.41
N TRP A 17 56.20 -6.64 1.70
CA TRP A 17 55.18 -7.71 1.81
C TRP A 17 54.25 -7.53 3.01
N CYS A 18 54.78 -7.11 4.17
CA CYS A 18 53.98 -6.79 5.34
C CYS A 18 53.04 -5.57 5.07
N TYR A 19 53.54 -4.55 4.37
CA TYR A 19 52.76 -3.37 4.02
C TYR A 19 51.62 -3.71 3.02
N ILE A 20 51.95 -4.45 1.96
CA ILE A 20 50.94 -4.90 0.97
C ILE A 20 49.92 -5.85 1.61
N MET A 21 50.37 -6.77 2.46
CA MET A 21 49.47 -7.67 3.21
C MET A 21 48.53 -6.89 4.15
N ASN A 22 49.04 -5.86 4.84
CA ASN A 22 48.21 -5.00 5.70
C ASN A 22 47.18 -4.19 4.90
N ILE A 23 47.55 -3.67 3.73
CA ILE A 23 46.60 -2.98 2.83
C ILE A 23 45.55 -3.97 2.32
N MET A 24 45.94 -5.15 1.86
CA MET A 24 44.97 -6.17 1.39
C MET A 24 44.04 -6.66 2.50
N ILE A 25 44.53 -6.81 3.72
CA ILE A 25 43.72 -7.17 4.89
C ILE A 25 42.75 -6.04 5.24
N LYS A 26 43.19 -4.79 5.19
CA LYS A 26 42.34 -3.61 5.42
C LYS A 26 41.23 -3.55 4.38
N PHE A 27 41.57 -3.72 3.10
CA PHE A 27 40.59 -3.71 2.00
C PHE A 27 39.57 -4.86 2.14
N LYS A 28 40.00 -6.07 2.48
CA LYS A 28 39.09 -7.21 2.73
C LYS A 28 38.19 -6.99 3.93
N LYS A 29 38.66 -6.38 5.00
CA LYS A 29 37.85 -6.06 6.18
C LYS A 29 36.72 -5.10 5.82
N ASP A 30 37.02 -4.05 5.06
CA ASP A 30 36.04 -3.06 4.65
C ASP A 30 35.02 -3.67 3.67
N GLN A 31 35.47 -4.49 2.74
CA GLN A 31 34.57 -5.21 1.83
C GLN A 31 33.55 -6.12 2.57
N ILE A 32 34.02 -6.92 3.55
CA ILE A 32 33.16 -7.80 4.32
C ILE A 32 32.20 -7.01 5.19
N TYR A 33 32.67 -5.94 5.82
CA TYR A 33 31.82 -5.06 6.60
C TYR A 33 30.71 -4.45 5.72
N GLU A 34 31.07 -3.87 4.57
CA GLU A 34 30.10 -3.28 3.65
C GLU A 34 29.13 -4.32 3.04
N GLN A 35 29.61 -5.53 2.77
CA GLN A 35 28.76 -6.63 2.32
C GLN A 35 27.74 -7.02 3.38
N LEU A 36 28.16 -7.33 4.61
CA LEU A 36 27.28 -7.72 5.70
C LEU A 36 26.33 -6.57 6.08
N LYS A 37 26.84 -5.33 6.07
CA LYS A 37 26.00 -4.14 6.30
C LYS A 37 24.91 -4.03 5.25
N ARG A 38 25.22 -4.23 3.97
CA ARG A 38 24.20 -4.25 2.89
C ARG A 38 23.22 -5.41 3.06
N GLU A 39 23.69 -6.60 3.43
CA GLU A 39 22.82 -7.76 3.67
C GLU A 39 21.87 -7.52 4.86
N ILE A 40 22.32 -6.85 5.92
CA ILE A 40 21.51 -6.46 7.09
C ILE A 40 20.53 -5.35 6.72
N LEU A 41 21.01 -4.26 6.11
CA LEU A 41 20.19 -3.11 5.74
C LEU A 41 19.22 -3.44 4.61
N GLY A 42 19.61 -4.31 3.67
CA GLY A 42 18.76 -4.84 2.61
C GLY A 42 17.89 -6.03 3.05
N GLN A 43 17.89 -6.34 4.36
CA GLN A 43 17.07 -7.38 4.99
C GLN A 43 17.25 -8.82 4.44
N THR A 44 18.32 -9.10 3.73
CA THR A 44 18.73 -10.48 3.44
C THR A 44 19.14 -11.19 4.75
N LEU A 45 19.59 -10.40 5.73
CA LEU A 45 19.81 -10.79 7.12
C LEU A 45 18.87 -9.95 8.00
N PHE A 46 17.76 -10.54 8.47
CA PHE A 46 16.70 -9.78 9.16
C PHE A 46 16.94 -9.64 10.66
N PRO A 47 16.33 -8.64 11.31
CA PRO A 47 16.37 -8.45 12.76
C PRO A 47 16.00 -9.73 13.52
N GLY A 48 16.73 -10.04 14.57
CA GLY A 48 16.58 -11.27 15.34
C GLY A 48 17.19 -12.52 14.69
N MET A 49 17.63 -12.45 13.41
CA MET A 49 18.26 -13.60 12.75
C MET A 49 19.61 -13.94 13.39
N ARG A 50 19.80 -15.21 13.69
CA ARG A 50 21.10 -15.70 14.13
C ARG A 50 22.03 -15.86 12.93
N LEU A 51 23.18 -15.16 12.95
CA LEU A 51 24.22 -15.36 11.95
C LEU A 51 24.85 -16.77 12.10
N PRO A 52 25.30 -17.38 10.99
CA PRO A 52 26.08 -18.61 11.06
C PRO A 52 27.27 -18.42 11.98
N ASN A 53 27.72 -19.49 12.62
CA ASN A 53 28.91 -19.40 13.49
C ASN A 53 30.10 -18.83 12.70
N GLU A 54 31.01 -18.12 13.40
CA GLU A 54 32.12 -17.38 12.77
C GLU A 54 32.96 -18.27 11.83
N LYS A 55 33.12 -19.55 12.14
CA LYS A 55 33.90 -20.50 11.32
C LYS A 55 33.19 -20.79 9.99
N ILE A 56 31.87 -20.97 10.01
CA ILE A 56 31.06 -21.22 8.81
C ILE A 56 30.97 -19.94 7.99
N LEU A 57 30.66 -18.80 8.63
CA LEU A 57 30.52 -17.51 7.97
C LEU A 57 31.83 -17.05 7.31
N ALA A 58 32.98 -17.25 7.99
CA ALA A 58 34.28 -16.94 7.43
C ALA A 58 34.61 -17.80 6.20
N ARG A 59 34.24 -19.10 6.20
CA ARG A 59 34.37 -19.97 5.02
C ARG A 59 33.47 -19.50 3.87
N ARG A 60 32.20 -19.19 4.15
CA ARG A 60 31.25 -18.71 3.15
C ARG A 60 31.71 -17.43 2.48
N LEU A 61 32.30 -16.50 3.25
CA LEU A 61 32.81 -15.21 2.77
C LEU A 61 34.26 -15.28 2.25
N ASN A 62 34.86 -16.47 2.26
CA ASN A 62 36.26 -16.70 1.84
C ASN A 62 37.27 -15.76 2.51
N VAL A 63 37.17 -15.63 3.85
CA VAL A 63 38.06 -14.79 4.67
C VAL A 63 38.52 -15.49 5.94
N GLY A 64 39.58 -14.95 6.51
CA GLY A 64 40.07 -15.43 7.84
C GLY A 64 39.10 -15.00 8.96
N GLN A 65 39.03 -15.80 10.04
CA GLN A 65 38.20 -15.48 11.19
C GLN A 65 38.54 -14.13 11.83
N VAL A 66 39.81 -13.73 11.84
CA VAL A 66 40.23 -12.41 12.37
C VAL A 66 39.64 -11.26 11.55
N THR A 67 39.62 -11.41 10.24
CA THR A 67 39.00 -10.42 9.33
C THR A 67 37.51 -10.32 9.56
N LEU A 68 36.82 -11.45 9.67
CA LEU A 68 35.40 -11.50 9.97
C LEU A 68 35.08 -10.87 11.33
N ARG A 69 35.81 -11.22 12.37
CA ARG A 69 35.65 -10.66 13.73
C ARG A 69 35.78 -9.15 13.75
N SER A 70 36.72 -8.61 12.98
CA SER A 70 36.92 -7.17 12.87
C SER A 70 35.72 -6.49 12.17
N ALA A 71 35.12 -7.11 11.13
CA ALA A 71 33.93 -6.61 10.48
C ALA A 71 32.72 -6.71 11.42
N LEU A 72 32.53 -7.84 12.10
CA LEU A 72 31.42 -8.00 13.06
C LEU A 72 31.54 -7.04 14.25
N ALA A 73 32.75 -6.74 14.73
CA ALA A 73 32.95 -5.76 15.80
C ALA A 73 32.54 -4.32 15.38
N ARG A 74 32.75 -3.97 14.11
CA ARG A 74 32.26 -2.67 13.58
C ARG A 74 30.74 -2.66 13.49
N LEU A 75 30.13 -3.74 13.01
CA LEU A 75 28.67 -3.87 12.95
C LEU A 75 28.05 -3.83 14.36
N GLU A 76 28.72 -4.42 15.35
CA GLU A 76 28.31 -4.38 16.76
C GLU A 76 28.42 -2.96 17.36
N ALA A 77 29.50 -2.24 17.05
CA ALA A 77 29.68 -0.83 17.45
C ALA A 77 28.59 0.08 16.83
N GLU A 78 28.13 -0.24 15.64
CA GLU A 78 27.02 0.43 14.97
C GLU A 78 25.64 -0.13 15.39
N LYS A 79 25.61 -1.04 16.37
CA LYS A 79 24.39 -1.71 16.86
C LYS A 79 23.59 -2.44 15.78
N LEU A 80 24.23 -2.85 14.71
CA LEU A 80 23.62 -3.64 13.62
C LEU A 80 23.57 -5.13 13.94
N VAL A 81 24.45 -5.59 14.82
CA VAL A 81 24.46 -6.95 15.34
C VAL A 81 24.70 -6.94 16.85
N GLU A 82 24.24 -7.97 17.53
CA GLU A 82 24.44 -8.21 18.96
C GLU A 82 25.13 -9.56 19.17
N ARG A 83 26.15 -9.61 20.03
CA ARG A 83 26.83 -10.86 20.41
C ARG A 83 26.32 -11.31 21.76
N VAL A 84 25.61 -12.42 21.77
CA VAL A 84 25.12 -13.04 23.00
C VAL A 84 26.05 -14.20 23.38
N ARG A 85 26.70 -14.07 24.54
CA ARG A 85 27.67 -15.08 25.04
C ARG A 85 27.00 -16.45 25.10
N GLY A 86 27.63 -17.44 24.48
CA GLY A 86 27.14 -18.82 24.41
C GLY A 86 25.99 -19.08 23.43
N LYS A 87 25.35 -18.04 22.91
CA LYS A 87 24.21 -18.17 21.98
C LYS A 87 24.58 -17.82 20.52
N GLY A 88 25.54 -16.92 20.31
CA GLY A 88 25.99 -16.53 18.97
C GLY A 88 25.87 -15.06 18.69
N THR A 89 25.97 -14.68 17.41
CA THR A 89 25.75 -13.31 16.92
C THR A 89 24.38 -13.23 16.24
N PHE A 90 23.62 -12.23 16.59
CA PHE A 90 22.28 -11.98 16.06
C PHE A 90 22.24 -10.61 15.39
N VAL A 91 21.42 -10.46 14.37
CA VAL A 91 21.10 -9.14 13.81
C VAL A 91 20.26 -8.39 14.84
N SER A 92 20.67 -7.17 15.20
CA SER A 92 20.00 -6.40 16.27
C SER A 92 18.59 -5.98 15.87
N GLU A 93 17.64 -6.14 16.78
CA GLU A 93 16.25 -5.73 16.57
C GLU A 93 16.03 -4.20 16.62
N PRO A 94 16.68 -3.43 17.51
CA PRO A 94 16.30 -2.02 17.71
C PRO A 94 17.09 -1.00 16.88
N ALA A 95 18.06 -1.40 16.04
CA ALA A 95 19.02 -0.44 15.48
C ALA A 95 18.74 0.02 14.05
N ILE A 96 17.80 -0.58 13.35
CA ILE A 96 17.52 -0.21 11.98
C ILE A 96 16.20 0.55 12.00
N ARG A 97 16.24 1.88 12.01
CA ARG A 97 15.10 2.68 11.55
C ARG A 97 14.84 2.23 10.13
N ARG A 98 13.79 1.44 9.94
CA ARG A 98 13.38 1.03 8.61
C ARG A 98 12.85 2.26 7.89
N THR A 99 13.28 2.47 6.66
CA THR A 99 12.70 3.47 5.79
C THR A 99 11.90 2.74 4.73
N PHE A 100 10.64 3.11 4.57
CA PHE A 100 9.79 2.63 3.49
C PHE A 100 9.51 3.76 2.51
N LEU A 101 9.47 3.43 1.23
CA LEU A 101 9.11 4.35 0.18
C LEU A 101 7.60 4.31 -0.02
N LEU A 102 6.93 5.42 0.20
CA LEU A 102 5.52 5.61 -0.12
C LEU A 102 5.42 6.28 -1.48
N ILE A 103 5.03 5.50 -2.49
CA ILE A 103 4.75 5.99 -3.84
C ILE A 103 3.28 6.39 -3.88
N LEU A 104 3.03 7.64 -4.24
CA LEU A 104 1.69 8.24 -4.28
C LEU A 104 1.32 8.62 -5.71
N PRO A 105 0.05 8.50 -6.12
CA PRO A 105 -0.40 9.12 -7.36
C PRO A 105 -0.29 10.63 -7.26
N ASP A 106 -0.12 11.28 -8.40
CA ASP A 106 -0.05 12.73 -8.45
C ASP A 106 -1.38 13.33 -7.98
N GLY A 107 -1.31 14.37 -7.15
CA GLY A 107 -2.50 14.99 -6.55
C GLY A 107 -3.16 14.21 -5.41
N ALA A 108 -2.54 13.15 -4.90
CA ALA A 108 -3.06 12.34 -3.79
C ALA A 108 -3.29 13.10 -2.47
N GLU A 109 -2.76 14.30 -2.35
CA GLU A 109 -2.88 15.13 -1.13
C GLU A 109 -4.20 15.88 -1.01
N THR A 110 -5.09 15.77 -2.00
CA THR A 110 -6.40 16.40 -1.94
C THR A 110 -7.27 15.73 -0.88
N LEU A 111 -8.11 16.53 -0.22
CA LEU A 111 -9.01 16.08 0.87
C LEU A 111 -10.03 15.00 0.46
N GLU A 112 -10.13 14.73 -0.82
CA GLU A 112 -11.20 13.95 -1.41
C GLU A 112 -10.76 12.59 -1.97
N THR A 113 -9.55 12.12 -1.62
CA THR A 113 -9.03 10.86 -2.14
C THR A 113 -8.83 9.83 -1.04
N PRO A 114 -9.05 8.53 -1.30
CA PRO A 114 -8.72 7.45 -0.38
C PRO A 114 -7.26 7.49 0.07
N SER A 115 -6.36 7.89 -0.83
CA SER A 115 -4.91 7.98 -0.60
C SER A 115 -4.55 8.77 0.65
N ARG A 116 -5.28 9.85 0.93
CA ARG A 116 -5.04 10.67 2.13
C ARG A 116 -5.27 9.86 3.41
N TYR A 117 -6.40 9.17 3.51
CA TYR A 117 -6.76 8.43 4.74
C TYR A 117 -5.87 7.20 4.92
N ILE A 118 -5.48 6.57 3.83
CA ILE A 118 -4.48 5.50 3.83
C ILE A 118 -3.14 6.04 4.32
N ALA A 119 -2.71 7.20 3.82
CA ALA A 119 -1.47 7.84 4.25
C ALA A 119 -1.47 8.24 5.74
N GLU A 120 -2.61 8.66 6.27
CA GLU A 120 -2.78 8.92 7.72
C GLU A 120 -2.61 7.62 8.54
N GLY A 121 -3.19 6.50 8.09
CA GLY A 121 -3.01 5.18 8.71
C GLY A 121 -1.56 4.68 8.63
N LEU A 122 -0.91 4.90 7.49
CA LEU A 122 0.52 4.59 7.33
C LEU A 122 1.37 5.44 8.30
N ALA A 123 1.07 6.72 8.45
CA ALA A 123 1.80 7.60 9.37
C ALA A 123 1.62 7.18 10.83
N SER A 124 0.39 6.84 11.24
CA SER A 124 0.10 6.31 12.58
C SER A 124 0.88 5.03 12.88
N ALA A 125 0.89 4.08 11.92
CA ALA A 125 1.67 2.86 12.07
C ALA A 125 3.18 3.11 12.03
N ALA A 126 3.65 4.08 11.23
CA ALA A 126 5.06 4.44 11.17
C ALA A 126 5.58 4.99 12.50
N GLU A 127 4.78 5.79 13.19
CA GLU A 127 5.09 6.26 14.54
C GLU A 127 5.17 5.08 15.53
N LYS A 128 4.16 4.21 15.54
CA LYS A 128 4.09 3.02 16.39
C LYS A 128 5.31 2.11 16.23
N TYR A 129 5.78 1.92 15.02
CA TYR A 129 6.90 1.02 14.70
C TYR A 129 8.25 1.73 14.56
N SER A 130 8.33 3.04 14.84
CA SER A 130 9.55 3.86 14.68
C SER A 130 10.15 3.78 13.28
N VAL A 131 9.31 3.89 12.25
CA VAL A 131 9.66 3.83 10.84
C VAL A 131 9.70 5.22 10.24
N THR A 132 10.56 5.41 9.24
CA THR A 132 10.53 6.59 8.37
C THR A 132 9.77 6.26 7.08
N LEU A 133 8.86 7.15 6.66
CA LEU A 133 8.20 7.08 5.37
C LEU A 133 8.75 8.18 4.46
N GLU A 134 9.48 7.77 3.43
CA GLU A 134 9.91 8.65 2.33
C GLU A 134 8.80 8.70 1.28
N ARG A 135 8.35 9.90 0.94
CA ARG A 135 7.27 10.09 -0.03
C ARG A 135 7.83 10.42 -1.40
N CYS A 136 7.30 9.77 -2.43
CA CYS A 136 7.68 10.02 -3.81
C CYS A 136 6.43 9.99 -4.72
N PRO A 137 6.10 11.08 -5.41
CA PRO A 137 5.08 11.03 -6.46
C PRO A 137 5.44 10.04 -7.56
N ALA A 138 4.45 9.35 -8.11
CA ALA A 138 4.67 8.34 -9.14
C ALA A 138 5.32 8.95 -10.39
N SER A 139 4.91 10.15 -10.82
CA SER A 139 5.50 10.87 -11.96
C SER A 139 6.99 11.19 -11.72
N LEU A 140 7.35 11.63 -10.51
CA LEU A 140 8.73 11.89 -10.15
C LEU A 140 9.56 10.61 -10.17
N LEU A 141 9.05 9.51 -9.60
CA LEU A 141 9.74 8.22 -9.66
C LEU A 141 9.94 7.77 -11.11
N MET A 142 8.96 7.96 -11.97
CA MET A 142 9.04 7.60 -13.39
C MET A 142 10.03 8.46 -14.17
N SER A 143 10.33 9.70 -13.74
CA SER A 143 11.33 10.56 -14.38
C SER A 143 12.78 10.16 -14.07
N PHE A 144 13.01 9.40 -12.99
CA PHE A 144 14.36 8.95 -12.63
C PHE A 144 14.83 7.80 -13.54
N SER A 145 16.11 7.81 -13.87
CA SER A 145 16.77 6.64 -14.45
C SER A 145 16.90 5.51 -13.44
N ASP A 146 17.17 4.28 -13.91
CA ASP A 146 17.40 3.14 -13.03
C ASP A 146 18.59 3.33 -12.08
N ALA A 147 19.60 4.11 -12.52
CA ALA A 147 20.76 4.43 -11.70
C ALA A 147 20.37 5.37 -10.53
N GLU A 148 19.62 6.42 -10.82
CA GLU A 148 19.11 7.36 -9.81
C GLU A 148 18.17 6.68 -8.82
N CYS A 149 17.30 5.79 -9.30
CA CYS A 149 16.45 4.99 -8.41
C CYS A 149 17.26 4.11 -7.46
N ARG A 150 18.28 3.42 -7.98
CA ARG A 150 19.18 2.59 -7.12
C ARG A 150 19.93 3.44 -6.12
N GLU A 151 20.42 4.61 -6.53
CA GLU A 151 21.09 5.54 -5.61
C GLU A 151 20.15 6.02 -4.52
N MET A 152 18.93 6.44 -4.86
CA MET A 152 17.89 6.86 -3.91
C MET A 152 17.58 5.74 -2.91
N ILE A 153 17.36 4.50 -3.38
CA ILE A 153 17.07 3.35 -2.53
C ILE A 153 18.22 3.07 -1.56
N CYS A 154 19.46 3.06 -2.07
CA CYS A 154 20.63 2.80 -1.25
C CYS A 154 20.91 3.93 -0.27
N ARG A 155 20.83 5.19 -0.72
CA ARG A 155 21.10 6.37 0.09
C ARG A 155 20.12 6.50 1.26
N ASN A 156 18.84 6.31 0.98
CA ASN A 156 17.77 6.43 1.98
C ASN A 156 17.51 5.11 2.72
N MET A 157 18.29 4.05 2.42
CA MET A 157 18.14 2.73 3.03
C MET A 157 16.70 2.19 2.97
N ILE A 158 16.06 2.35 1.80
CA ILE A 158 14.70 1.89 1.57
C ILE A 158 14.66 0.37 1.69
N SER A 159 13.79 -0.13 2.54
CA SER A 159 13.66 -1.57 2.85
C SER A 159 12.32 -2.19 2.43
N GLY A 160 11.41 -1.38 1.92
CA GLY A 160 10.12 -1.81 1.39
C GLY A 160 9.37 -0.65 0.76
N ILE A 161 8.30 -0.97 0.06
CA ILE A 161 7.54 -0.02 -0.74
C ILE A 161 6.06 -0.16 -0.42
N VAL A 162 5.40 0.96 -0.18
CA VAL A 162 3.94 1.09 -0.24
C VAL A 162 3.61 1.78 -1.55
N LEU A 163 2.90 1.10 -2.43
CA LEU A 163 2.45 1.64 -3.71
C LEU A 163 0.97 1.98 -3.61
N GLU A 164 0.67 3.24 -3.36
CA GLU A 164 -0.70 3.74 -3.33
C GLU A 164 -1.15 4.13 -4.73
N THR A 165 -2.37 3.75 -5.11
CA THR A 165 -2.83 3.80 -6.50
C THR A 165 -3.95 4.82 -6.75
N GLY A 166 -4.50 5.41 -5.68
CA GLY A 166 -5.63 6.34 -5.79
C GLY A 166 -6.89 5.71 -6.39
N HIS A 167 -7.09 4.41 -6.21
CA HIS A 167 -8.14 3.65 -6.88
C HIS A 167 -8.02 3.55 -8.41
N SER A 168 -6.84 3.79 -8.95
CA SER A 168 -6.59 3.68 -10.39
C SER A 168 -5.77 2.44 -10.71
N ARG A 169 -5.90 1.90 -11.93
CA ARG A 169 -5.00 0.86 -12.40
C ARG A 169 -3.57 1.37 -12.45
N ILE A 170 -2.67 0.54 -11.97
CA ILE A 170 -1.25 0.84 -11.99
C ILE A 170 -0.74 0.68 -13.42
N ALA A 171 -0.09 1.71 -13.94
CA ALA A 171 0.55 1.65 -15.25
C ALA A 171 1.58 0.51 -15.30
N PRO A 172 1.60 -0.32 -16.37
CA PRO A 172 2.54 -1.43 -16.50
C PRO A 172 4.00 -1.01 -16.36
N GLU A 173 4.33 0.22 -16.79
CA GLU A 173 5.67 0.81 -16.68
C GLU A 173 6.07 1.01 -15.21
N LEU A 174 5.15 1.52 -14.39
CA LEU A 174 5.39 1.72 -12.96
C LEU A 174 5.55 0.37 -12.24
N ILE A 175 4.73 -0.63 -12.59
CA ILE A 175 4.89 -1.99 -12.07
C ILE A 175 6.29 -2.53 -12.40
N ARG A 176 6.73 -2.44 -13.66
CA ARG A 176 8.06 -2.91 -14.07
C ARG A 176 9.17 -2.22 -13.30
N LYS A 177 9.06 -0.89 -13.14
CA LYS A 177 10.04 -0.08 -12.42
C LYS A 177 10.13 -0.47 -10.95
N VAL A 178 9.00 -0.57 -10.25
CA VAL A 178 8.94 -0.96 -8.84
C VAL A 178 9.45 -2.40 -8.65
N ARG A 179 9.09 -3.33 -9.54
CA ARG A 179 9.61 -4.72 -9.50
C ARG A 179 11.13 -4.80 -9.67
N SER A 180 11.73 -3.88 -10.45
CA SER A 180 13.19 -3.88 -10.65
C SER A 180 13.97 -3.56 -9.38
N PHE A 181 13.33 -3.00 -8.37
CA PHE A 181 13.96 -2.72 -7.07
C PHE A 181 14.11 -3.96 -6.20
N ALA A 182 13.36 -5.04 -6.50
CA ALA A 182 13.37 -6.30 -5.76
C ALA A 182 13.14 -6.11 -4.24
N LEU A 183 12.30 -5.14 -3.88
CA LEU A 183 11.93 -4.84 -2.49
C LEU A 183 10.52 -5.35 -2.19
N PRO A 184 10.24 -5.75 -0.92
CA PRO A 184 8.88 -5.99 -0.46
C PRO A 184 7.97 -4.84 -0.84
N THR A 185 6.85 -5.14 -1.51
CA THR A 185 5.92 -4.11 -1.99
C THR A 185 4.49 -4.48 -1.65
N VAL A 186 3.75 -3.54 -1.08
CA VAL A 186 2.33 -3.67 -0.75
C VAL A 186 1.52 -2.58 -1.41
N ILE A 187 0.33 -2.95 -1.91
CA ILE A 187 -0.70 -2.02 -2.40
C ILE A 187 -1.78 -1.98 -1.32
N PRO A 188 -1.98 -0.85 -0.62
CA PRO A 188 -2.88 -0.77 0.54
C PRO A 188 -4.36 -0.75 0.17
N HIS A 189 -4.69 -0.43 -1.09
CA HIS A 189 -6.05 -0.41 -1.60
C HIS A 189 -6.05 -0.60 -3.12
N GLY A 190 -5.95 -1.86 -3.53
CA GLY A 190 -5.86 -2.25 -4.93
C GLY A 190 -7.19 -2.65 -5.55
N LEU A 191 -7.13 -2.90 -6.85
CA LEU A 191 -8.24 -3.39 -7.67
C LEU A 191 -8.16 -4.90 -7.88
N PRO A 192 -9.26 -5.57 -8.22
CA PRO A 192 -9.25 -6.97 -8.60
C PRO A 192 -8.20 -7.28 -9.67
N GLY A 193 -7.41 -8.33 -9.45
CA GLY A 193 -6.33 -8.75 -10.34
C GLY A 193 -5.04 -7.92 -10.26
N ASP A 194 -4.93 -6.96 -9.34
CA ASP A 194 -3.68 -6.21 -9.17
C ASP A 194 -2.55 -7.10 -8.62
N ALA A 195 -2.88 -8.09 -7.80
CA ALA A 195 -1.89 -9.02 -7.27
C ALA A 195 -1.23 -9.83 -8.41
N GLU A 196 -2.02 -10.43 -9.29
CA GLU A 196 -1.53 -11.22 -10.42
C GLU A 196 -0.72 -10.37 -11.40
N ARG A 197 -1.22 -9.16 -11.70
CA ARG A 197 -0.54 -8.25 -12.65
C ARG A 197 0.78 -7.72 -12.10
N SER A 198 0.78 -7.35 -10.82
CA SER A 198 1.94 -6.72 -10.20
C SER A 198 2.91 -7.72 -9.56
N GLY A 199 2.43 -8.85 -9.08
CA GLY A 199 3.19 -9.76 -8.24
C GLY A 199 3.40 -9.22 -6.82
N PHE A 200 2.70 -8.16 -6.42
CA PHE A 200 2.78 -7.54 -5.10
C PHE A 200 1.71 -8.09 -4.17
N LEU A 201 1.86 -7.83 -2.88
CA LEU A 201 0.78 -8.03 -1.92
C LEU A 201 -0.25 -6.91 -2.11
N VAL A 202 -1.52 -7.28 -2.20
CA VAL A 202 -2.62 -6.33 -2.39
C VAL A 202 -3.61 -6.45 -1.24
N LEU A 203 -3.89 -5.35 -0.58
CA LEU A 203 -5.04 -5.23 0.31
C LEU A 203 -6.20 -4.66 -0.52
N ARG A 204 -7.38 -5.18 -0.36
CA ARG A 204 -8.58 -4.65 -1.00
C ARG A 204 -9.86 -4.99 -0.24
N THR A 205 -10.88 -4.17 -0.41
CA THR A 205 -12.22 -4.48 0.06
C THR A 205 -12.94 -5.33 -0.97
N ASP A 206 -13.79 -6.25 -0.53
CA ASP A 206 -14.76 -6.90 -1.41
C ASP A 206 -15.91 -5.92 -1.69
N GLU A 207 -15.69 -5.04 -2.66
CA GLU A 207 -16.65 -4.00 -3.03
C GLU A 207 -17.97 -4.60 -3.49
N ARG A 208 -17.93 -5.76 -4.16
CA ARG A 208 -19.14 -6.45 -4.62
C ARG A 208 -20.04 -6.86 -3.46
N SER A 209 -19.45 -7.52 -2.46
CA SER A 209 -20.19 -7.90 -1.25
C SER A 209 -20.65 -6.68 -0.46
N ALA A 210 -19.80 -5.64 -0.36
CA ALA A 210 -20.14 -4.42 0.35
C ALA A 210 -21.35 -3.71 -0.27
N PHE A 211 -21.38 -3.53 -1.60
CA PHE A 211 -22.54 -2.95 -2.28
C PHE A 211 -23.77 -3.83 -2.23
N ALA A 212 -23.59 -5.16 -2.33
CA ALA A 212 -24.68 -6.10 -2.17
C ALA A 212 -25.35 -5.97 -0.79
N ASP A 213 -24.56 -5.86 0.26
CA ASP A 213 -25.08 -5.69 1.62
C ASP A 213 -25.74 -4.32 1.83
N GLY A 214 -25.23 -3.26 1.23
CA GLY A 214 -25.89 -1.96 1.21
C GLY A 214 -27.28 -2.00 0.55
N LEU A 215 -27.37 -2.64 -0.62
CA LEU A 215 -28.66 -2.79 -1.32
C LEU A 215 -29.63 -3.70 -0.54
N ARG A 216 -29.15 -4.77 0.09
CA ARG A 216 -29.97 -5.62 0.98
C ARG A 216 -30.49 -4.84 2.19
N CYS A 217 -29.65 -3.99 2.78
CA CYS A 217 -30.05 -3.14 3.90
C CYS A 217 -31.18 -2.18 3.48
N LEU A 218 -31.08 -1.53 2.33
CA LEU A 218 -32.13 -0.66 1.82
C LEU A 218 -33.42 -1.45 1.56
N ARG A 219 -33.33 -2.64 0.97
CA ARG A 219 -34.50 -3.52 0.80
C ARG A 219 -35.13 -3.88 2.15
N ASP A 220 -34.33 -4.22 3.14
CA ASP A 220 -34.81 -4.62 4.48
C ASP A 220 -35.45 -3.44 5.22
N TYR A 221 -35.05 -2.20 4.89
CA TYR A 221 -35.71 -0.95 5.30
C TYR A 221 -37.04 -0.67 4.56
N GLY A 222 -37.51 -1.61 3.75
CA GLY A 222 -38.79 -1.49 3.06
C GLY A 222 -38.70 -0.83 1.68
N HIS A 223 -37.55 -0.36 1.26
CA HIS A 223 -37.40 0.17 -0.09
C HIS A 223 -37.63 -0.93 -1.13
N ARG A 224 -38.27 -0.59 -2.23
CA ARG A 224 -38.47 -1.49 -3.37
C ARG A 224 -37.84 -0.92 -4.63
N ARG A 225 -37.70 0.38 -4.69
CA ARG A 225 -37.09 1.10 -5.81
C ARG A 225 -35.88 1.89 -5.31
N ALA A 226 -34.68 1.38 -5.56
CA ALA A 226 -33.41 1.96 -5.16
C ALA A 226 -32.56 2.27 -6.38
N ALA A 227 -32.15 3.54 -6.53
CA ALA A 227 -31.21 3.94 -7.57
C ALA A 227 -29.77 3.63 -7.12
N PHE A 228 -28.92 3.24 -8.07
CA PHE A 228 -27.51 2.99 -7.83
C PHE A 228 -26.67 3.88 -8.75
N LEU A 229 -25.93 4.81 -8.15
CA LEU A 229 -25.07 5.73 -8.87
C LEU A 229 -23.59 5.34 -8.71
N ARG A 230 -22.97 4.98 -9.83
CA ARG A 230 -21.54 4.65 -9.93
C ARG A 230 -20.76 5.81 -10.52
N LEU A 231 -19.50 5.92 -10.13
CA LEU A 231 -18.59 6.90 -10.71
C LEU A 231 -17.95 6.34 -11.99
N TYR A 232 -18.07 7.08 -13.08
CA TYR A 232 -17.30 6.83 -14.29
C TYR A 232 -15.92 7.46 -14.17
N LEU A 233 -14.87 6.65 -14.41
CA LEU A 233 -13.49 7.11 -14.48
C LEU A 233 -12.99 6.92 -15.92
N PRO A 234 -12.69 7.99 -16.66
CA PRO A 234 -12.47 7.96 -18.12
C PRO A 234 -11.28 7.11 -18.59
N GLN A 235 -10.38 6.75 -17.68
CA GLN A 235 -9.11 6.06 -18.02
C GLN A 235 -9.19 4.55 -17.95
N GLU A 236 -10.35 3.99 -17.65
CA GLU A 236 -10.44 2.58 -17.33
C GLU A 236 -11.67 1.93 -17.95
N ASP A 237 -11.47 0.77 -18.54
CA ASP A 237 -12.53 -0.20 -18.82
C ASP A 237 -13.01 -0.81 -17.49
N LEU A 238 -13.53 0.06 -16.61
CA LEU A 238 -13.78 -0.24 -15.20
C LEU A 238 -15.15 -0.81 -14.93
N GLN A 239 -16.00 -0.94 -15.94
CA GLN A 239 -17.36 -1.44 -15.72
C GLN A 239 -17.40 -2.82 -15.09
N SER A 240 -16.31 -3.60 -15.26
CA SER A 240 -16.19 -4.94 -14.70
C SER A 240 -15.36 -5.06 -13.43
N ILE A 241 -14.70 -3.98 -12.98
CA ILE A 241 -13.62 -4.08 -12.00
C ILE A 241 -14.03 -3.65 -10.60
N ARG A 242 -15.00 -2.74 -10.48
CA ARG A 242 -15.46 -2.20 -9.19
C ARG A 242 -16.90 -2.58 -8.89
N GLY A 243 -17.07 -3.53 -8.00
CA GLY A 243 -18.38 -3.96 -7.56
C GLY A 243 -19.16 -4.65 -8.66
N PHE A 244 -20.32 -4.09 -9.01
CA PHE A 244 -21.20 -4.61 -10.05
C PHE A 244 -21.08 -3.82 -11.37
N SER A 245 -21.13 -4.52 -12.50
CA SER A 245 -21.59 -3.92 -13.75
C SER A 245 -23.07 -3.55 -13.64
N ASP A 246 -23.61 -2.71 -14.55
CA ASP A 246 -25.03 -2.36 -14.52
C ASP A 246 -25.92 -3.60 -14.65
N ALA A 247 -25.57 -4.52 -15.55
CA ALA A 247 -26.30 -5.77 -15.74
C ALA A 247 -26.26 -6.68 -14.50
N GLU A 248 -25.12 -6.77 -13.82
CA GLU A 248 -24.99 -7.54 -12.58
C GLU A 248 -25.77 -6.88 -11.43
N ALA A 249 -25.74 -5.54 -11.32
CA ALA A 249 -26.50 -4.82 -10.30
C ALA A 249 -28.01 -5.00 -10.52
N GLN A 250 -28.48 -4.90 -11.76
CA GLN A 250 -29.87 -5.17 -12.12
C GLN A 250 -30.27 -6.62 -11.77
N SER A 251 -29.46 -7.59 -12.17
CA SER A 251 -29.72 -9.00 -11.85
C SER A 251 -29.78 -9.25 -10.35
N PHE A 252 -28.88 -8.64 -9.60
CA PHE A 252 -28.85 -8.75 -8.15
C PHE A 252 -30.06 -8.07 -7.49
N CYS A 253 -30.45 -6.87 -7.95
CA CYS A 253 -31.64 -6.19 -7.44
C CYS A 253 -32.89 -7.02 -7.66
N ARG A 254 -33.06 -7.60 -8.85
CA ARG A 254 -34.16 -8.53 -9.13
C ARG A 254 -34.16 -9.73 -8.19
N GLU A 255 -32.99 -10.33 -7.97
CA GLU A 255 -32.86 -11.50 -7.07
C GLU A 255 -33.29 -11.19 -5.64
N ILE A 256 -32.94 -10.00 -5.13
CA ILE A 256 -33.28 -9.61 -3.76
C ILE A 256 -34.64 -8.91 -3.63
N GLY A 257 -35.39 -8.75 -4.71
CA GLY A 257 -36.74 -8.13 -4.71
C GLY A 257 -36.74 -6.61 -4.73
N LEU A 258 -35.66 -5.97 -5.21
CA LEU A 258 -35.63 -4.58 -5.62
C LEU A 258 -35.99 -4.47 -7.10
N ASP A 259 -36.48 -3.29 -7.49
CA ASP A 259 -36.76 -2.94 -8.89
C ASP A 259 -35.45 -2.98 -9.69
N ASP A 260 -35.49 -3.59 -10.87
CA ASP A 260 -34.37 -3.76 -11.76
C ASP A 260 -34.45 -2.87 -13.04
N ASP A 261 -35.30 -1.83 -12.98
CA ASP A 261 -35.41 -0.84 -14.06
C ASP A 261 -34.06 -0.27 -14.44
N PRO A 262 -33.59 -0.43 -15.70
CA PRO A 262 -32.27 0.06 -16.14
C PRO A 262 -32.04 1.55 -15.85
N GLU A 263 -33.08 2.36 -15.77
CA GLU A 263 -32.96 3.79 -15.50
C GLU A 263 -32.52 4.12 -14.06
N LEU A 264 -32.61 3.17 -13.15
CA LEU A 264 -32.12 3.31 -11.78
C LEU A 264 -30.61 3.16 -11.68
N PHE A 265 -29.96 2.56 -12.68
CA PHE A 265 -28.53 2.28 -12.66
C PHE A 265 -27.80 3.29 -13.53
N VAL A 266 -27.15 4.25 -12.91
CA VAL A 266 -26.48 5.34 -13.61
C VAL A 266 -24.99 5.31 -13.34
N THR A 267 -24.20 5.29 -14.41
CA THR A 267 -22.77 5.56 -14.36
C THR A 267 -22.56 7.00 -14.82
N ALA A 268 -22.11 7.86 -13.92
CA ALA A 268 -21.89 9.27 -14.21
C ALA A 268 -20.45 9.67 -13.89
N GLY A 269 -19.96 10.68 -14.59
CA GLY A 269 -18.73 11.38 -14.21
C GLY A 269 -18.90 12.14 -12.90
N ASN A 270 -17.85 12.83 -12.48
CA ASN A 270 -17.89 13.67 -11.28
C ASN A 270 -18.40 15.10 -11.59
N SER A 271 -18.90 15.33 -12.80
CA SER A 271 -19.43 16.62 -13.23
C SER A 271 -20.74 16.92 -12.51
N PRO A 272 -20.89 18.13 -11.93
CA PRO A 272 -22.14 18.51 -11.28
C PRO A 272 -23.36 18.45 -12.22
N GLU A 273 -23.16 18.70 -13.51
CA GLU A 273 -24.23 18.70 -14.52
C GLU A 273 -24.76 17.28 -14.75
N GLU A 274 -23.87 16.29 -14.88
CA GLU A 274 -24.26 14.88 -15.06
C GLU A 274 -25.02 14.38 -13.84
N LEU A 275 -24.52 14.68 -12.63
CA LEU A 275 -25.18 14.29 -11.38
C LEU A 275 -26.56 14.94 -11.24
N ARG A 276 -26.69 16.26 -11.56
CA ARG A 276 -27.98 16.94 -11.56
C ARG A 276 -28.95 16.35 -12.58
N SER A 277 -28.47 15.99 -13.77
CA SER A 277 -29.27 15.33 -14.78
C SER A 277 -29.85 14.01 -14.28
N ALA A 278 -29.03 13.18 -13.67
CA ALA A 278 -29.45 11.90 -13.08
C ALA A 278 -30.52 12.11 -11.98
N VAL A 279 -30.24 13.00 -11.01
CA VAL A 279 -31.17 13.29 -9.91
C VAL A 279 -32.52 13.83 -10.45
N ARG A 280 -32.47 14.78 -11.36
CA ARG A 280 -33.71 15.33 -11.96
C ARG A 280 -34.49 14.24 -12.70
N LYS A 281 -33.82 13.41 -13.49
CA LYS A 281 -34.47 12.32 -14.21
C LYS A 281 -35.20 11.38 -13.25
N TRP A 282 -34.56 10.99 -12.15
CA TRP A 282 -35.15 10.13 -11.14
C TRP A 282 -36.34 10.80 -10.44
N MET A 283 -36.14 12.02 -9.93
CA MET A 283 -37.16 12.68 -9.08
C MET A 283 -38.36 13.19 -9.86
N HIS A 284 -38.24 13.45 -11.18
CA HIS A 284 -39.36 13.83 -12.03
C HIS A 284 -39.96 12.66 -12.83
N SER A 285 -39.50 11.43 -12.57
CA SER A 285 -40.11 10.23 -13.16
C SER A 285 -41.50 9.99 -12.58
N GLY A 286 -42.36 9.26 -13.30
CA GLY A 286 -43.68 8.89 -12.78
C GLY A 286 -43.63 7.93 -11.58
N ASN A 287 -42.47 7.34 -11.30
CA ASN A 287 -42.21 6.44 -10.18
C ASN A 287 -40.77 6.65 -9.65
N PRO A 288 -40.51 7.69 -8.83
CA PRO A 288 -39.18 8.01 -8.36
C PRO A 288 -38.61 6.93 -7.41
N PRO A 289 -37.27 6.73 -7.37
CA PRO A 289 -36.66 5.88 -6.36
C PRO A 289 -36.85 6.46 -4.96
N THR A 290 -37.08 5.60 -3.99
CA THR A 290 -37.17 5.96 -2.57
C THR A 290 -35.83 5.85 -1.83
N ALA A 291 -34.82 5.28 -2.48
CA ALA A 291 -33.44 5.23 -1.99
C ALA A 291 -32.44 5.46 -3.10
N ILE A 292 -31.29 6.03 -2.76
CA ILE A 292 -30.16 6.21 -3.68
C ILE A 292 -28.91 5.68 -2.98
N MET A 293 -28.27 4.70 -3.58
CA MET A 293 -26.96 4.21 -3.18
C MET A 293 -25.88 4.82 -4.07
N CYS A 294 -24.86 5.39 -3.48
CA CYS A 294 -23.77 6.07 -4.18
C CYS A 294 -22.45 5.33 -3.99
N HIS A 295 -21.66 5.28 -5.05
CA HIS A 295 -20.33 4.64 -5.07
C HIS A 295 -19.28 5.36 -4.19
N SER A 296 -19.57 6.53 -3.65
CA SER A 296 -18.71 7.20 -2.66
C SER A 296 -19.49 8.24 -1.87
N ASP A 297 -19.06 8.53 -0.66
CA ASP A 297 -19.62 9.60 0.16
C ASP A 297 -19.56 10.96 -0.53
N ARG A 298 -18.48 11.24 -1.27
CA ARG A 298 -18.32 12.47 -2.02
C ARG A 298 -19.46 12.70 -3.02
N ILE A 299 -19.86 11.63 -3.70
CA ILE A 299 -21.01 11.69 -4.62
C ILE A 299 -22.29 11.82 -3.81
N ALA A 300 -22.45 11.01 -2.77
CA ALA A 300 -23.63 11.06 -1.90
C ALA A 300 -23.86 12.47 -1.33
N MET A 301 -22.82 13.16 -0.88
CA MET A 301 -22.90 14.54 -0.40
C MET A 301 -23.41 15.50 -1.48
N LYS A 302 -22.92 15.37 -2.72
CA LYS A 302 -23.40 16.17 -3.86
C LYS A 302 -24.86 15.87 -4.19
N ILE A 303 -25.24 14.59 -4.16
CA ILE A 303 -26.64 14.16 -4.37
C ILE A 303 -27.54 14.74 -3.29
N CYS A 304 -27.14 14.65 -2.01
CA CYS A 304 -27.91 15.26 -0.91
C CYS A 304 -28.12 16.76 -1.10
N PHE A 305 -27.08 17.47 -1.55
CA PHE A 305 -27.20 18.89 -1.86
C PHE A 305 -28.19 19.15 -3.02
N MET A 306 -28.12 18.35 -4.10
CA MET A 306 -29.01 18.48 -5.25
C MET A 306 -30.48 18.11 -4.95
N LEU A 307 -30.71 17.12 -4.09
CA LEU A 307 -32.04 16.77 -3.59
C LEU A 307 -32.63 17.94 -2.78
N LYS A 308 -31.83 18.57 -1.94
CA LYS A 308 -32.25 19.75 -1.18
C LYS A 308 -32.58 20.94 -2.09
N GLU A 309 -31.87 21.15 -3.22
CA GLU A 309 -32.19 22.16 -4.22
C GLU A 309 -33.58 21.92 -4.88
N LEU A 310 -34.07 20.67 -4.83
CA LEU A 310 -35.38 20.27 -5.36
C LEU A 310 -36.47 20.16 -4.27
N ASP A 311 -36.19 20.65 -3.05
CA ASP A 311 -37.06 20.55 -1.88
C ASP A 311 -37.42 19.09 -1.48
N ILE A 312 -36.55 18.12 -1.82
CA ILE A 312 -36.70 16.70 -1.46
C ILE A 312 -36.01 16.44 -0.12
N ARG A 313 -36.75 15.91 0.84
CA ARG A 313 -36.30 15.69 2.19
C ARG A 313 -35.55 14.36 2.30
N ILE A 314 -34.48 14.39 3.07
CA ILE A 314 -33.66 13.21 3.39
C ILE A 314 -33.74 13.00 4.92
N PRO A 315 -34.17 11.84 5.39
CA PRO A 315 -34.49 10.59 4.68
C PRO A 315 -35.98 10.46 4.28
N GLU A 316 -36.85 11.42 4.62
CA GLU A 316 -38.33 11.27 4.60
C GLU A 316 -38.88 10.96 3.21
N ASP A 317 -38.35 11.61 2.17
CA ASP A 317 -38.78 11.39 0.78
C ASP A 317 -37.82 10.41 0.05
N VAL A 318 -36.51 10.50 0.34
CA VAL A 318 -35.47 9.65 -0.28
C VAL A 318 -34.36 9.35 0.73
N SER A 319 -34.10 8.07 0.96
CA SER A 319 -32.93 7.61 1.68
C SER A 319 -31.66 7.72 0.81
N VAL A 320 -30.53 8.12 1.41
CA VAL A 320 -29.24 8.21 0.69
C VAL A 320 -28.17 7.44 1.47
N MET A 321 -27.44 6.55 0.76
CA MET A 321 -26.34 5.78 1.31
C MET A 321 -25.07 6.04 0.50
N GLY A 322 -23.95 6.28 1.19
CA GLY A 322 -22.61 6.46 0.62
C GLY A 322 -21.71 5.24 0.72
N TYR A 323 -20.42 5.45 0.48
CA TYR A 323 -19.36 4.46 0.55
C TYR A 323 -18.03 5.15 0.85
N CYS A 324 -17.18 4.54 1.65
CA CYS A 324 -15.85 4.93 2.15
C CYS A 324 -15.83 5.54 3.56
N ASN A 325 -16.91 6.03 4.11
CA ASN A 325 -16.97 6.71 5.42
C ASN A 325 -15.97 7.88 5.52
N TYR A 326 -15.96 8.78 4.55
CA TYR A 326 -15.13 9.99 4.66
C TYR A 326 -15.58 10.87 5.82
N PRO A 327 -14.65 11.52 6.56
CA PRO A 327 -14.97 12.29 7.78
C PRO A 327 -16.08 13.33 7.62
N GLY A 328 -16.26 13.90 6.42
CA GLY A 328 -17.36 14.81 6.13
C GLY A 328 -18.74 14.18 6.21
N SER A 329 -18.85 12.86 6.02
CA SER A 329 -20.13 12.13 5.98
C SER A 329 -20.90 12.22 7.30
N GLN A 330 -20.22 12.12 8.42
CA GLN A 330 -20.83 12.21 9.75
C GLN A 330 -21.22 13.63 10.16
N LEU A 331 -20.68 14.67 9.50
CA LEU A 331 -20.94 16.07 9.79
C LEU A 331 -22.09 16.64 8.98
N MET A 332 -22.66 15.85 8.07
CA MET A 332 -23.84 16.25 7.30
C MET A 332 -25.09 16.35 8.19
N LEU A 333 -26.11 17.04 7.70
CA LEU A 333 -27.44 17.14 8.27
C LEU A 333 -28.50 16.79 7.22
N PRO A 334 -29.08 15.56 7.33
CA PRO A 334 -28.76 14.46 8.26
C PRO A 334 -27.41 13.83 8.01
N ALA A 335 -26.79 13.21 9.05
CA ALA A 335 -25.54 12.50 8.92
C ALA A 335 -25.68 11.33 7.94
N LEU A 336 -24.71 11.18 7.03
CA LEU A 336 -24.77 10.23 5.93
C LEU A 336 -24.53 8.79 6.40
N SER A 337 -25.47 7.92 6.10
CA SER A 337 -25.29 6.47 6.17
C SER A 337 -24.32 6.03 5.09
N THR A 338 -23.41 5.14 5.40
CA THR A 338 -22.33 4.78 4.49
C THR A 338 -21.78 3.38 4.79
N ILE A 339 -21.03 2.84 3.84
CA ILE A 339 -20.23 1.63 4.06
C ILE A 339 -18.80 2.08 4.39
N ASP A 340 -18.36 1.77 5.60
CA ASP A 340 -16.98 2.01 6.03
C ASP A 340 -16.06 0.88 5.53
N ILE A 341 -15.06 1.21 4.76
CA ILE A 341 -14.04 0.29 4.26
C ILE A 341 -12.72 0.43 5.02
N HIS A 342 -12.74 1.14 6.13
CA HIS A 342 -11.61 1.29 7.05
C HIS A 342 -10.29 1.72 6.39
N LEU A 343 -10.33 2.77 5.53
CA LEU A 343 -9.17 3.24 4.76
C LEU A 343 -7.92 3.50 5.62
N HIS A 344 -8.11 4.10 6.80
CA HIS A 344 -7.02 4.31 7.74
C HIS A 344 -6.40 2.97 8.17
N LYS A 345 -7.24 1.97 8.46
CA LYS A 345 -6.79 0.63 8.84
C LYS A 345 -6.06 -0.09 7.72
N CYS A 346 -6.43 0.15 6.47
CA CYS A 346 -5.71 -0.36 5.31
C CYS A 346 -4.25 0.11 5.31
N GLY A 347 -4.00 1.39 5.63
CA GLY A 347 -2.65 1.93 5.79
C GLY A 347 -1.86 1.26 6.92
N GLU A 348 -2.49 1.07 8.08
CA GLU A 348 -1.85 0.37 9.20
C GLU A 348 -1.48 -1.08 8.83
N ILE A 349 -2.42 -1.85 8.25
CA ILE A 349 -2.20 -3.23 7.83
C ILE A 349 -1.09 -3.30 6.77
N ALA A 350 -1.07 -2.38 5.81
CA ALA A 350 -0.04 -2.34 4.78
C ALA A 350 1.36 -2.23 5.38
N LEU A 351 1.54 -1.36 6.37
CA LEU A 351 2.82 -1.22 7.06
C LEU A 351 3.15 -2.47 7.90
N GLU A 352 2.18 -3.02 8.63
CA GLU A 352 2.35 -4.26 9.41
C GLU A 352 2.83 -5.42 8.51
N LYS A 353 2.26 -5.55 7.34
CA LYS A 353 2.64 -6.57 6.36
C LYS A 353 4.07 -6.38 5.85
N LEU A 354 4.55 -5.15 5.67
CA LEU A 354 5.94 -4.89 5.31
C LEU A 354 6.92 -5.27 6.44
N PHE A 355 6.48 -5.26 7.68
CA PHE A 355 7.28 -5.74 8.81
C PHE A 355 7.39 -7.25 8.89
N ASP A 356 6.38 -7.98 8.49
CA ASP A 356 6.40 -9.46 8.48
C ASP A 356 7.23 -9.97 7.30
N SER A 357 8.52 -9.65 7.37
CA SER A 357 9.47 -9.83 6.27
C SER A 357 9.82 -11.30 5.97
N ARG A 358 9.39 -12.25 6.79
CA ARG A 358 9.81 -13.67 6.65
C ARG A 358 9.27 -14.30 5.36
N SER A 359 8.08 -13.95 4.95
CA SER A 359 7.44 -14.49 3.73
C SER A 359 7.84 -13.77 2.45
N TRP A 360 8.42 -12.57 2.52
CA TRP A 360 8.72 -11.75 1.34
C TRP A 360 9.87 -12.30 0.48
N TYR A 361 10.77 -13.05 1.08
CA TYR A 361 11.94 -13.61 0.40
C TYR A 361 11.79 -15.09 0.05
N ASP A 362 10.57 -15.63 0.18
CA ASP A 362 10.28 -16.98 -0.28
C ASP A 362 10.19 -16.98 -1.81
N PRO A 363 11.07 -17.73 -2.51
CA PRO A 363 11.03 -17.85 -3.96
C PRO A 363 9.72 -18.46 -4.51
N GLN A 364 8.95 -19.15 -3.64
CA GLN A 364 7.68 -19.78 -3.98
C GLN A 364 6.49 -18.90 -3.62
N ARG A 365 6.70 -17.67 -3.18
CA ARG A 365 5.63 -16.75 -2.85
C ARG A 365 4.74 -16.49 -4.05
N VAL A 366 3.46 -16.77 -3.89
CA VAL A 366 2.42 -16.45 -4.88
C VAL A 366 1.93 -15.01 -4.61
N PRO A 367 1.53 -14.27 -5.65
CA PRO A 367 0.80 -13.01 -5.47
C PRO A 367 -0.38 -13.22 -4.51
N GLU A 368 -0.54 -12.34 -3.54
CA GLU A 368 -1.51 -12.51 -2.46
C GLU A 368 -2.47 -11.32 -2.42
N GLU A 369 -3.76 -11.61 -2.42
CA GLU A 369 -4.81 -10.64 -2.08
C GLU A 369 -5.29 -10.88 -0.66
N ILE A 370 -5.37 -9.80 0.13
CA ILE A 370 -5.94 -9.82 1.47
C ILE A 370 -7.17 -8.93 1.48
N PHE A 371 -8.31 -9.51 1.79
CA PHE A 371 -9.55 -8.76 1.95
C PHE A 371 -9.56 -8.04 3.29
N THR A 372 -9.75 -6.72 3.23
CA THR A 372 -9.99 -5.89 4.41
C THR A 372 -11.48 -5.90 4.76
N PRO A 373 -11.84 -5.90 6.05
CA PRO A 373 -13.23 -5.85 6.46
C PRO A 373 -13.89 -4.54 6.05
N TYR A 374 -15.22 -4.56 5.98
CA TYR A 374 -16.08 -3.39 5.86
C TYR A 374 -17.26 -3.50 6.82
N GLU A 375 -17.92 -2.38 7.10
CA GLU A 375 -19.13 -2.37 7.91
C GLU A 375 -20.14 -1.32 7.39
N LEU A 376 -21.42 -1.57 7.59
CA LEU A 376 -22.48 -0.61 7.30
C LEU A 376 -22.70 0.28 8.51
N LEU A 377 -22.55 1.58 8.30
CA LEU A 377 -22.80 2.61 9.30
C LEU A 377 -24.12 3.32 8.96
N LEU A 378 -25.18 2.92 9.63
CA LEU A 378 -26.50 3.52 9.48
C LEU A 378 -26.61 4.78 10.33
N ARG A 379 -27.00 5.89 9.69
CA ARG A 379 -27.13 7.21 10.29
C ARG A 379 -28.45 7.86 9.88
N GLY A 380 -28.54 9.17 9.99
CA GLY A 380 -29.77 9.90 9.74
C GLY A 380 -30.22 10.03 8.27
N SER A 381 -29.40 9.66 7.27
CA SER A 381 -29.76 9.81 5.86
C SER A 381 -30.52 8.61 5.27
N THR A 382 -30.76 7.56 6.07
CA THR A 382 -31.59 6.42 5.69
C THR A 382 -32.67 6.19 6.74
N ALA A 383 -33.87 5.85 6.31
CA ALA A 383 -34.98 5.50 7.19
C ALA A 383 -35.76 4.30 6.64
N GLU A 384 -36.44 3.60 7.54
CA GLU A 384 -37.40 2.59 7.16
C GLU A 384 -38.64 3.22 6.49
N ILE A 385 -39.14 2.60 5.43
CA ILE A 385 -40.43 2.96 4.86
C ILE A 385 -41.49 2.33 5.74
N LEU A 386 -42.19 3.18 6.49
CA LEU A 386 -43.37 2.76 7.24
C LEU A 386 -44.46 2.38 6.24
N SER A 387 -44.85 1.09 6.24
CA SER A 387 -45.91 0.52 5.38
C SER A 387 -47.28 1.04 5.72
#